data_8e5bf9fcf2d259119bc09d60c86d238d
#
_entry.id   8e5bf9fcf2d259119bc09d60c86d238d
#
_cell.length_a   1.000
_cell.length_b   1.000
_cell.length_c   1.000
_cell.angle_alpha   90.00
_cell.angle_beta   90.00
_cell.angle_gamma   90.00
#
_symmetry.space_group_name_H-M   'P 1'
#
loop_
_entity.id
_entity.type
_entity.pdbx_description
1 polymer ?
#
loop_
_entity_poly.entity_id
_entity_poly.type
_entity_poly.pdbx_seq_one_letter_code
_entity_poly.pdbx_strand_id
1 'polypeptide(L)'
;EIYHGERVALIGPNGTGKTHLLKVLSQEMAPTTGEVRFGPRTSVGVFTQINNRPDFLGRECISIVHDRISDTERAMKTLARYGLRNQARQKFETLSGGQKARLEILRLEIEGHNVLLLDEPTDNLDIESSEALEKALDGFEGTVVAVSHDRTFLAQFDRFIMITDAGEVYALPDFDVALRGLQLPQQLAS
;
A
#
# COMPACT_ATOMS: atom_id res chain seq x y z
N GLU A 1 1.66 -17.36 6.30
CA GLU A 1 0.24 -16.99 6.05
C GLU A 1 0.01 -15.56 6.49
N ILE A 2 -0.85 -14.83 5.77
CA ILE A 2 -1.29 -13.46 6.08
C ILE A 2 -2.81 -13.52 6.24
N TYR A 3 -3.30 -12.93 7.32
CA TYR A 3 -4.73 -12.96 7.65
C TYR A 3 -5.41 -11.63 7.36
N HIS A 4 -6.74 -11.67 7.28
CA HIS A 4 -7.55 -10.48 7.03
C HIS A 4 -7.35 -9.43 8.13
N GLY A 5 -7.15 -8.19 7.71
CA GLY A 5 -6.93 -7.05 8.60
C GLY A 5 -5.48 -6.86 9.09
N GLU A 6 -4.56 -7.79 8.80
CA GLU A 6 -3.15 -7.63 9.18
C GLU A 6 -2.46 -6.52 8.36
N ARG A 7 -1.55 -5.82 9.03
CA ARG A 7 -0.61 -4.90 8.40
C ARG A 7 0.78 -5.51 8.43
N VAL A 8 1.25 -5.98 7.28
CA VAL A 8 2.49 -6.74 7.14
C VAL A 8 3.53 -5.93 6.37
N ALA A 9 4.67 -5.69 6.98
CA ALA A 9 5.81 -5.06 6.34
C ALA A 9 6.82 -6.11 5.86
N LEU A 10 7.19 -6.03 4.58
CA LEU A 10 8.28 -6.81 4.00
C LEU A 10 9.55 -5.97 4.04
N ILE A 11 10.55 -6.42 4.79
CA ILE A 11 11.82 -5.73 4.98
C ILE A 11 13.00 -6.58 4.52
N GLY A 12 14.14 -5.96 4.32
CA GLY A 12 15.37 -6.64 3.92
C GLY A 12 16.21 -5.80 2.97
N PRO A 13 17.44 -6.21 2.67
CA PRO A 13 18.35 -5.50 1.77
C PRO A 13 17.75 -5.29 0.36
N ASN A 14 18.31 -4.34 -0.39
CA ASN A 14 17.92 -4.15 -1.79
C ASN A 14 18.33 -5.36 -2.64
N GLY A 15 17.46 -5.74 -3.57
CA GLY A 15 17.73 -6.89 -4.46
C GLY A 15 17.31 -8.25 -3.90
N THR A 16 16.81 -8.35 -2.67
CA THR A 16 16.37 -9.64 -2.07
C THR A 16 15.04 -10.18 -2.62
N GLY A 17 14.42 -9.48 -3.57
CA GLY A 17 13.21 -9.97 -4.24
C GLY A 17 11.89 -9.49 -3.64
N LYS A 18 11.88 -8.50 -2.74
CA LYS A 18 10.64 -7.96 -2.12
C LYS A 18 9.62 -7.51 -3.16
N THR A 19 10.03 -6.69 -4.14
CA THR A 19 9.18 -6.26 -5.26
C THR A 19 8.69 -7.45 -6.10
N HIS A 20 9.54 -8.48 -6.31
CA HIS A 20 9.13 -9.69 -7.01
C HIS A 20 8.05 -10.44 -6.23
N LEU A 21 8.18 -10.54 -4.91
CA LEU A 21 7.16 -11.15 -4.08
C LEU A 21 5.83 -10.38 -4.18
N LEU A 22 5.85 -9.04 -4.16
CA LEU A 22 4.63 -8.24 -4.37
C LEU A 22 4.00 -8.52 -5.75
N LYS A 23 4.81 -8.64 -6.82
CA LYS A 23 4.32 -9.00 -8.17
C LYS A 23 3.72 -10.40 -8.25
N VAL A 24 4.23 -11.33 -7.46
CA VAL A 24 3.64 -12.67 -7.33
C VAL A 24 2.31 -12.60 -6.57
N LEU A 25 2.25 -11.81 -5.51
CA LEU A 25 1.02 -11.59 -4.73
C LEU A 25 -0.04 -10.80 -5.53
N SER A 26 0.35 -9.90 -6.42
CA SER A 26 -0.58 -9.20 -7.33
C SER A 26 -1.01 -10.06 -8.53
N GLN A 27 -0.46 -11.27 -8.67
CA GLN A 27 -0.66 -12.17 -9.80
C GLN A 27 -0.12 -11.64 -11.14
N GLU A 28 0.72 -10.62 -11.13
CA GLU A 28 1.43 -10.13 -12.31
C GLU A 28 2.52 -11.11 -12.77
N MET A 29 3.01 -11.93 -11.84
CA MET A 29 4.03 -12.94 -12.09
C MET A 29 3.66 -14.27 -11.43
N ALA A 30 3.98 -15.38 -12.10
CA ALA A 30 3.91 -16.70 -11.48
C ALA A 30 5.11 -16.92 -10.52
N PRO A 31 4.93 -17.63 -9.40
CA PRO A 31 6.05 -18.02 -8.55
C PRO A 31 6.96 -19.00 -9.31
N THR A 32 8.27 -18.89 -9.12
CA THR A 32 9.26 -19.80 -9.73
C THR A 32 9.11 -21.21 -9.16
N THR A 33 8.81 -21.32 -7.88
CA THR A 33 8.55 -22.58 -7.16
C THR A 33 7.45 -22.34 -6.12
N GLY A 34 6.79 -23.41 -5.70
CA GLY A 34 5.69 -23.30 -4.73
C GLY A 34 4.40 -22.77 -5.34
N GLU A 35 3.50 -22.31 -4.49
CA GLU A 35 2.19 -21.79 -4.90
C GLU A 35 1.73 -20.64 -3.99
N VAL A 36 0.94 -19.75 -4.53
CA VAL A 36 0.22 -18.73 -3.76
C VAL A 36 -1.26 -19.13 -3.71
N ARG A 37 -1.81 -19.22 -2.51
CA ARG A 37 -3.22 -19.53 -2.31
C ARG A 37 -3.91 -18.31 -1.69
N PHE A 38 -4.94 -17.86 -2.35
CA PHE A 38 -5.81 -16.81 -1.85
C PHE A 38 -7.05 -17.39 -1.19
N GLY A 39 -7.45 -16.81 -0.09
CA GLY A 39 -8.73 -17.13 0.54
C GLY A 39 -9.92 -16.76 -0.37
N PRO A 40 -11.10 -17.35 -0.12
CA PRO A 40 -12.30 -16.97 -0.85
C PRO A 40 -12.59 -15.48 -0.63
N ARG A 41 -12.98 -14.77 -1.69
CA ARG A 41 -13.28 -13.33 -1.71
C ARG A 41 -12.05 -12.41 -1.55
N THR A 42 -10.82 -12.92 -1.66
CA THR A 42 -9.64 -12.07 -1.70
C THR A 42 -9.59 -11.32 -3.01
N SER A 43 -9.49 -9.99 -2.93
CA SER A 43 -9.30 -9.09 -4.07
C SER A 43 -8.10 -8.21 -3.78
N VAL A 44 -7.07 -8.33 -4.62
CA VAL A 44 -5.80 -7.65 -4.43
C VAL A 44 -5.77 -6.38 -5.27
N GLY A 45 -5.49 -5.25 -4.64
CA GLY A 45 -5.23 -3.97 -5.28
C GLY A 45 -3.76 -3.58 -5.10
N VAL A 46 -3.16 -3.04 -6.15
CA VAL A 46 -1.79 -2.53 -6.10
C VAL A 46 -1.81 -1.02 -6.04
N PHE A 47 -1.17 -0.47 -5.02
CA PHE A 47 -0.96 0.96 -4.92
C PHE A 47 0.20 1.34 -5.86
N THR A 48 -0.12 2.03 -6.92
CA THR A 48 0.86 2.51 -7.90
C THR A 48 1.36 3.90 -7.52
N GLN A 49 2.55 4.26 -7.99
CA GLN A 49 3.10 5.60 -7.76
C GLN A 49 2.09 6.68 -8.16
N ILE A 50 1.81 7.59 -7.23
CA ILE A 50 0.73 8.58 -7.27
C ILE A 50 0.77 9.48 -8.51
N ASN A 51 1.96 9.71 -9.06
CA ASN A 51 2.15 10.60 -10.21
C ASN A 51 1.98 9.89 -11.57
N ASN A 52 1.85 8.57 -11.60
CA ASN A 52 1.77 7.79 -12.83
C ASN A 52 0.35 7.28 -13.13
N ARG A 53 -0.61 8.22 -13.20
CA ARG A 53 -2.02 7.92 -13.48
C ARG A 53 -2.53 8.75 -14.68
N PRO A 54 -2.08 8.41 -15.90
CA PRO A 54 -2.50 9.12 -17.10
C PRO A 54 -4.03 9.01 -17.36
N ASP A 55 -4.66 7.95 -16.87
CA ASP A 55 -6.09 7.70 -16.92
C ASP A 55 -6.94 8.68 -16.09
N PHE A 56 -6.32 9.41 -15.15
CA PHE A 56 -7.00 10.41 -14.32
C PHE A 56 -6.77 11.85 -14.79
N LEU A 57 -5.85 12.08 -15.71
CA LEU A 57 -5.57 13.43 -16.20
C LEU A 57 -6.82 14.09 -16.77
N GLY A 58 -7.06 15.34 -16.38
CA GLY A 58 -8.21 16.15 -16.78
C GLY A 58 -9.52 15.80 -16.06
N ARG A 59 -9.55 14.73 -15.25
CA ARG A 59 -10.74 14.28 -14.53
C ARG A 59 -10.86 14.94 -13.15
N GLU A 60 -12.08 15.26 -12.75
CA GLU A 60 -12.39 15.67 -11.38
C GLU A 60 -12.39 14.47 -10.42
N CYS A 61 -12.04 14.69 -9.15
CA CYS A 61 -12.05 13.63 -8.13
C CYS A 61 -13.40 12.90 -8.06
N ILE A 62 -14.50 13.66 -8.08
CA ILE A 62 -15.86 13.09 -8.05
C ILE A 62 -16.13 12.21 -9.28
N SER A 63 -15.62 12.59 -10.45
CA SER A 63 -15.75 11.80 -11.67
C SER A 63 -15.04 10.45 -11.58
N ILE A 64 -13.87 10.40 -10.92
CA ILE A 64 -13.14 9.17 -10.70
C ILE A 64 -13.93 8.24 -9.76
N VAL A 65 -14.53 8.80 -8.71
CA VAL A 65 -15.36 8.02 -7.77
C VAL A 65 -16.64 7.52 -8.44
N HIS A 66 -17.20 8.31 -9.37
CA HIS A 66 -18.40 7.93 -10.13
C HIS A 66 -18.21 6.71 -11.03
N ASP A 67 -16.98 6.30 -11.34
CA ASP A 67 -16.74 5.04 -12.08
C ASP A 67 -17.28 3.80 -11.31
N ARG A 68 -17.43 3.91 -9.99
CA ARG A 68 -17.91 2.82 -9.12
C ARG A 68 -19.16 3.18 -8.30
N ILE A 69 -19.34 4.45 -7.98
CA ILE A 69 -20.44 4.93 -7.15
C ILE A 69 -21.22 5.98 -7.95
N SER A 70 -22.33 5.57 -8.57
CA SER A 70 -23.17 6.46 -9.40
C SER A 70 -23.95 7.49 -8.59
N ASP A 71 -24.30 7.18 -7.35
CA ASP A 71 -25.01 8.08 -6.45
C ASP A 71 -24.08 9.19 -5.93
N THR A 72 -24.43 10.45 -6.24
CA THR A 72 -23.60 11.62 -5.92
C THR A 72 -23.48 11.86 -4.42
N GLU A 73 -24.53 11.64 -3.64
CA GLU A 73 -24.49 11.84 -2.19
C GLU A 73 -23.53 10.81 -1.55
N ARG A 74 -23.64 9.56 -1.97
CA ARG A 74 -22.75 8.50 -1.53
C ARG A 74 -21.30 8.75 -1.95
N ALA A 75 -21.06 9.18 -3.19
CA ALA A 75 -19.73 9.56 -3.68
C ALA A 75 -19.12 10.70 -2.85
N MET A 76 -19.90 11.72 -2.53
CA MET A 76 -19.47 12.85 -1.67
C MET A 76 -19.19 12.43 -0.24
N LYS A 77 -19.98 11.49 0.33
CA LYS A 77 -19.72 10.92 1.66
C LYS A 77 -18.41 10.10 1.66
N THR A 78 -18.17 9.34 0.60
CA THR A 78 -16.92 8.57 0.43
C THR A 78 -15.72 9.50 0.33
N LEU A 79 -15.78 10.54 -0.49
CA LEU A 79 -14.71 11.56 -0.56
C LEU A 79 -14.49 12.24 0.79
N ALA A 80 -15.56 12.53 1.55
CA ALA A 80 -15.45 13.16 2.87
C ALA A 80 -14.72 12.27 3.88
N ARG A 81 -14.92 10.95 3.86
CA ARG A 81 -14.23 10.00 4.73
C ARG A 81 -12.71 10.04 4.51
N TYR A 82 -12.27 10.26 3.29
CA TYR A 82 -10.84 10.43 2.94
C TYR A 82 -10.36 11.89 2.99
N GLY A 83 -11.18 12.82 3.52
CA GLY A 83 -10.82 14.24 3.62
C GLY A 83 -10.71 14.95 2.28
N LEU A 84 -11.39 14.45 1.24
CA LEU A 84 -11.35 14.97 -0.14
C LEU A 84 -12.64 15.69 -0.56
N ARG A 85 -13.58 15.95 0.38
CA ARG A 85 -14.87 16.59 0.06
C ARG A 85 -14.71 17.92 -0.67
N ASN A 86 -13.78 18.76 -0.19
CA ASN A 86 -13.54 20.09 -0.76
C ASN A 86 -12.84 20.03 -2.12
N GLN A 87 -12.19 18.92 -2.43
CA GLN A 87 -11.49 18.65 -3.69
C GLN A 87 -12.35 17.92 -4.72
N ALA A 88 -13.61 17.65 -4.42
CA ALA A 88 -14.49 16.84 -5.27
C ALA A 88 -14.50 17.29 -6.74
N ARG A 89 -14.48 18.60 -6.99
CA ARG A 89 -14.47 19.21 -8.33
C ARG A 89 -13.07 19.64 -8.81
N GLN A 90 -12.03 19.36 -8.02
CA GLN A 90 -10.66 19.61 -8.47
C GLN A 90 -10.22 18.52 -9.44
N LYS A 91 -9.45 18.91 -10.45
CA LYS A 91 -8.83 17.99 -11.39
C LYS A 91 -7.68 17.25 -10.72
N PHE A 92 -7.50 15.98 -11.04
CA PHE A 92 -6.49 15.11 -10.46
C PHE A 92 -5.08 15.71 -10.48
N GLU A 93 -4.66 16.31 -11.58
CA GLU A 93 -3.33 16.92 -11.74
C GLU A 93 -3.08 18.11 -10.81
N THR A 94 -4.14 18.76 -10.31
CA THR A 94 -4.03 19.92 -9.41
C THR A 94 -4.02 19.53 -7.92
N LEU A 95 -4.19 18.27 -7.61
CA LEU A 95 -4.14 17.75 -6.25
C LEU A 95 -2.69 17.75 -5.71
N SER A 96 -2.54 17.97 -4.40
CA SER A 96 -1.28 17.71 -3.72
C SER A 96 -0.94 16.20 -3.71
N GLY A 97 0.31 15.85 -3.43
CA GLY A 97 0.73 14.45 -3.30
C GLY A 97 -0.12 13.68 -2.30
N GLY A 98 -0.35 14.23 -1.12
CA GLY A 98 -1.19 13.61 -0.10
C GLY A 98 -2.68 13.49 -0.50
N GLN A 99 -3.21 14.44 -1.25
CA GLN A 99 -4.57 14.34 -1.79
C GLN A 99 -4.68 13.22 -2.84
N LYS A 100 -3.69 13.09 -3.71
CA LYS A 100 -3.60 12.00 -4.68
C LYS A 100 -3.48 10.64 -3.99
N ALA A 101 -2.64 10.53 -2.94
CA ALA A 101 -2.49 9.30 -2.16
C ALA A 101 -3.82 8.84 -1.56
N ARG A 102 -4.55 9.77 -0.92
CA ARG A 102 -5.87 9.48 -0.34
C ARG A 102 -6.90 9.08 -1.38
N LEU A 103 -6.87 9.72 -2.55
CA LEU A 103 -7.77 9.36 -3.66
C LEU A 103 -7.45 7.96 -4.20
N GLU A 104 -6.19 7.57 -4.27
CA GLU A 104 -5.78 6.25 -4.75
C GLU A 104 -6.23 5.15 -3.78
N ILE A 105 -6.04 5.32 -2.47
CA ILE A 105 -6.54 4.34 -1.47
C ILE A 105 -8.07 4.25 -1.53
N LEU A 106 -8.77 5.39 -1.57
CA LEU A 106 -10.22 5.43 -1.72
C LEU A 106 -10.67 4.65 -2.97
N ARG A 107 -10.00 4.87 -4.10
CA ARG A 107 -10.32 4.17 -5.35
C ARG A 107 -10.18 2.67 -5.21
N LEU A 108 -9.06 2.21 -4.68
CA LEU A 108 -8.81 0.78 -4.47
C LEU A 108 -9.88 0.14 -3.57
N GLU A 109 -10.31 0.85 -2.53
CA GLU A 109 -11.37 0.38 -1.66
C GLU A 109 -12.73 0.27 -2.39
N ILE A 110 -13.15 1.31 -3.12
CA ILE A 110 -14.44 1.28 -3.84
C ILE A 110 -14.46 0.30 -5.02
N GLU A 111 -13.30 -0.11 -5.52
CA GLU A 111 -13.15 -1.18 -6.50
C GLU A 111 -13.36 -2.57 -5.85
N GLY A 112 -13.46 -2.63 -4.53
CA GLY A 112 -13.71 -3.85 -3.79
C GLY A 112 -12.44 -4.62 -3.42
N HIS A 113 -11.27 -3.99 -3.52
CA HIS A 113 -10.04 -4.59 -3.04
C HIS A 113 -10.02 -4.61 -1.52
N ASN A 114 -9.68 -5.78 -0.97
CA ASN A 114 -9.56 -6.01 0.48
C ASN A 114 -8.16 -6.45 0.91
N VAL A 115 -7.23 -6.49 -0.04
CA VAL A 115 -5.78 -6.60 0.19
C VAL A 115 -5.10 -5.53 -0.64
N LEU A 116 -4.30 -4.67 0.00
CA LEU A 116 -3.50 -3.66 -0.67
C LEU A 116 -2.02 -4.06 -0.64
N LEU A 117 -1.38 -3.99 -1.79
CA LEU A 117 0.06 -4.17 -1.95
C LEU A 117 0.70 -2.81 -2.26
N LEU A 118 1.69 -2.41 -1.46
CA LEU A 118 2.40 -1.15 -1.59
C LEU A 118 3.90 -1.40 -1.75
N ASP A 119 4.49 -0.90 -2.82
CA ASP A 119 5.94 -0.98 -3.07
C ASP A 119 6.54 0.42 -2.96
N GLU A 120 7.30 0.66 -1.89
CA GLU A 120 7.92 1.95 -1.53
C GLU A 120 6.93 3.14 -1.67
N PRO A 121 5.78 3.10 -1.00
CA PRO A 121 4.69 4.04 -1.25
C PRO A 121 5.01 5.47 -0.80
N THR A 122 5.98 5.65 0.09
CA THR A 122 6.43 6.95 0.60
C THR A 122 7.56 7.56 -0.23
N ASP A 123 8.13 6.81 -1.17
CA ASP A 123 9.17 7.30 -2.04
C ASP A 123 8.70 8.53 -2.85
N ASN A 124 9.51 9.58 -2.84
CA ASN A 124 9.22 10.86 -3.50
C ASN A 124 7.98 11.62 -2.96
N LEU A 125 7.49 11.27 -1.77
CA LEU A 125 6.51 12.07 -1.05
C LEU A 125 7.22 13.03 -0.08
N ASP A 126 6.66 14.23 0.05
CA ASP A 126 6.98 15.09 1.18
C ASP A 126 6.35 14.55 2.48
N ILE A 127 6.78 15.08 3.61
CA ILE A 127 6.33 14.62 4.93
C ILE A 127 4.80 14.70 5.06
N GLU A 128 4.18 15.79 4.60
CA GLU A 128 2.74 16.00 4.67
C GLU A 128 1.98 14.94 3.84
N SER A 129 2.51 14.62 2.66
CA SER A 129 1.94 13.60 1.78
C SER A 129 2.09 12.20 2.33
N SER A 130 3.21 11.88 2.98
CA SER A 130 3.44 10.62 3.68
C SER A 130 2.45 10.44 4.83
N GLU A 131 2.33 11.44 5.71
CA GLU A 131 1.33 11.41 6.79
C GLU A 131 -0.12 11.28 6.28
N ALA A 132 -0.42 11.89 5.13
CA ALA A 132 -1.74 11.79 4.52
C ALA A 132 -2.03 10.38 3.98
N LEU A 133 -1.01 9.69 3.44
CA LEU A 133 -1.08 8.30 3.04
C LEU A 133 -1.30 7.38 4.25
N GLU A 134 -0.53 7.58 5.31
CA GLU A 134 -0.67 6.84 6.57
C GLU A 134 -2.10 6.93 7.12
N LYS A 135 -2.64 8.14 7.22
CA LYS A 135 -4.03 8.37 7.66
C LYS A 135 -5.07 7.72 6.73
N ALA A 136 -4.79 7.67 5.44
CA ALA A 136 -5.69 6.99 4.50
C ALA A 136 -5.68 5.47 4.72
N LEU A 137 -4.50 4.90 4.97
CA LEU A 137 -4.36 3.48 5.29
C LEU A 137 -5.01 3.11 6.63
N ASP A 138 -4.98 3.99 7.64
CA ASP A 138 -5.69 3.77 8.92
C ASP A 138 -7.19 3.58 8.72
N GLY A 139 -7.77 4.28 7.76
CA GLY A 139 -9.18 4.17 7.41
C GLY A 139 -9.53 2.95 6.55
N PHE A 140 -8.54 2.19 6.08
CA PHE A 140 -8.76 1.00 5.27
C PHE A 140 -8.88 -0.26 6.15
N GLU A 141 -10.04 -0.92 6.10
CA GLU A 141 -10.36 -2.08 6.97
C GLU A 141 -9.76 -3.42 6.47
N GLY A 142 -9.14 -3.44 5.30
CA GLY A 142 -8.55 -4.65 4.71
C GLY A 142 -7.12 -4.90 5.18
N THR A 143 -6.50 -5.89 4.55
CA THR A 143 -5.10 -6.27 4.76
C THR A 143 -4.16 -5.37 3.96
N VAL A 144 -3.05 -4.97 4.55
CA VAL A 144 -2.00 -4.18 3.88
C VAL A 144 -0.69 -4.94 3.91
N VAL A 145 -0.07 -5.12 2.76
CA VAL A 145 1.29 -5.67 2.64
C VAL A 145 2.15 -4.61 1.96
N ALA A 146 3.18 -4.14 2.66
CA ALA A 146 4.03 -3.07 2.14
C ALA A 146 5.51 -3.45 2.17
N VAL A 147 6.23 -2.98 1.17
CA VAL A 147 7.69 -2.85 1.18
C VAL A 147 8.00 -1.39 1.44
N SER A 148 8.81 -1.08 2.43
CA SER A 148 9.30 0.27 2.67
C SER A 148 10.61 0.27 3.46
N HIS A 149 11.37 1.34 3.30
CA HIS A 149 12.54 1.67 4.11
C HIS A 149 12.26 2.85 5.06
N ASP A 150 11.10 3.45 4.97
CA ASP A 150 10.67 4.55 5.82
C ASP A 150 10.26 4.04 7.21
N ARG A 151 11.03 4.41 8.22
CA ARG A 151 10.82 3.96 9.60
C ARG A 151 9.53 4.48 10.20
N THR A 152 9.12 5.69 9.85
CA THR A 152 7.88 6.29 10.35
C THR A 152 6.69 5.54 9.78
N PHE A 153 6.71 5.29 8.49
CA PHE A 153 5.71 4.48 7.81
C PHE A 153 5.63 3.05 8.36
N LEU A 154 6.78 2.41 8.61
CA LEU A 154 6.85 1.05 9.14
C LEU A 154 6.35 0.93 10.59
N ALA A 155 6.39 2.00 11.39
CA ALA A 155 5.98 1.98 12.79
C ALA A 155 4.47 1.67 12.98
N GLN A 156 3.65 1.81 11.95
CA GLN A 156 2.23 1.50 11.99
C GLN A 156 1.88 0.05 11.58
N PHE A 157 2.88 -0.79 11.30
CA PHE A 157 2.68 -2.19 10.93
C PHE A 157 2.81 -3.12 12.15
N ASP A 158 1.96 -4.14 12.18
CA ASP A 158 1.87 -5.07 13.31
C ASP A 158 2.81 -6.27 13.17
N ARG A 159 3.21 -6.57 11.93
CA ARG A 159 3.97 -7.76 11.61
C ARG A 159 5.06 -7.47 10.58
N PHE A 160 6.25 -8.02 10.84
CA PHE A 160 7.42 -7.81 10.00
C PHE A 160 7.92 -9.15 9.46
N ILE A 161 8.18 -9.19 8.16
CA ILE A 161 8.77 -10.33 7.46
C ILE A 161 10.06 -9.86 6.81
N MET A 162 11.17 -10.40 7.26
CA MET A 162 12.49 -10.10 6.70
C MET A 162 12.85 -11.13 5.62
N ILE A 163 13.32 -10.64 4.48
CA ILE A 163 13.91 -11.45 3.41
C ILE A 163 15.40 -11.12 3.35
N THR A 164 16.24 -12.15 3.54
CA THR A 164 17.70 -11.99 3.52
C THR A 164 18.28 -12.10 2.11
N ASP A 165 19.55 -11.73 1.95
CA ASP A 165 20.29 -11.89 0.68
C ASP A 165 20.41 -13.37 0.25
N ALA A 166 20.36 -14.31 1.21
CA ALA A 166 20.32 -15.74 0.94
C ALA A 166 18.95 -16.26 0.51
N GLY A 167 17.93 -15.39 0.48
CA GLY A 167 16.54 -15.76 0.18
C GLY A 167 15.79 -16.42 1.33
N GLU A 168 16.35 -16.39 2.53
CA GLU A 168 15.68 -16.89 3.72
C GLU A 168 14.63 -15.89 4.21
N VAL A 169 13.54 -16.40 4.80
CA VAL A 169 12.39 -15.60 5.23
C VAL A 169 12.17 -15.79 6.73
N TYR A 170 12.22 -14.71 7.47
CA TYR A 170 12.00 -14.68 8.92
C TYR A 170 10.82 -13.80 9.30
N ALA A 171 9.95 -14.33 10.17
CA ALA A 171 8.98 -13.49 10.86
C ALA A 171 9.66 -12.84 12.06
N LEU A 172 9.59 -11.52 12.17
CA LEU A 172 10.18 -10.77 13.28
C LEU A 172 9.08 -10.38 14.27
N PRO A 173 9.40 -10.42 15.59
CA PRO A 173 8.38 -10.26 16.63
C PRO A 173 7.85 -8.82 16.76
N ASP A 174 8.69 -7.84 16.44
CA ASP A 174 8.32 -6.43 16.60
C ASP A 174 9.16 -5.49 15.70
N PHE A 175 8.77 -4.21 15.73
CA PHE A 175 9.40 -3.15 14.97
C PHE A 175 10.87 -2.89 15.36
N ASP A 176 11.20 -2.97 16.64
CA ASP A 176 12.58 -2.71 17.11
C ASP A 176 13.55 -3.79 16.61
N VAL A 177 13.12 -5.05 16.58
CA VAL A 177 13.89 -6.14 15.97
C VAL A 177 14.00 -5.96 14.46
N ALA A 178 12.92 -5.53 13.81
CA ALA A 178 12.93 -5.21 12.38
C ALA A 178 13.93 -4.10 12.04
N LEU A 179 13.97 -3.03 12.82
CA LEU A 179 14.93 -1.94 12.67
C LEU A 179 16.39 -2.39 12.84
N ARG A 180 16.65 -3.25 13.83
CA ARG A 180 18.00 -3.82 14.02
C ARG A 180 18.40 -4.71 12.84
N GLY A 181 17.48 -5.52 12.33
CA GLY A 181 17.69 -6.33 11.13
C GLY A 181 18.03 -5.52 9.88
N LEU A 182 17.45 -4.33 9.73
CA LEU A 182 17.80 -3.39 8.64
C LEU A 182 19.20 -2.76 8.81
N GLN A 183 19.74 -2.73 10.03
CA GLN A 183 21.06 -2.16 10.34
C GLN A 183 22.20 -3.17 10.35
N LEU A 184 21.91 -4.47 10.39
CA LEU A 184 22.93 -5.54 10.57
C LEU A 184 22.81 -6.61 9.47
N PRO A 185 23.42 -6.40 8.30
CA PRO A 185 23.36 -7.40 7.23
C PRO A 185 24.19 -8.68 7.47
N GLN A 186 24.94 -8.81 8.57
CA GLN A 186 25.96 -9.87 8.72
C GLN A 186 26.03 -10.62 10.07
N GLN A 187 25.16 -10.37 11.05
CA GLN A 187 25.32 -10.99 12.38
C GLN A 187 24.20 -11.95 12.81
N LEU A 188 23.20 -12.25 12.00
CA LEU A 188 22.15 -13.22 12.34
C LEU A 188 22.37 -14.60 11.69
N ALA A 189 23.53 -14.84 11.08
CA ALA A 189 23.93 -16.12 10.47
C ALA A 189 24.97 -16.88 11.31
N SER A 190 24.84 -16.87 12.64
CA SER A 190 25.66 -17.71 13.51
C SER A 190 24.86 -18.29 14.67
#